data_2b32ea0f3270cc0f65aad759db94bccf
#
_entry.id   2b32ea0f3270cc0f65aad759db94bccf
#
_cell.length_a   1.000
_cell.length_b   1.000
_cell.length_c   1.000
_cell.angle_alpha   90.00
_cell.angle_beta   90.00
_cell.angle_gamma   90.00
#
_symmetry.space_group_name_H-M   'P 1'
#
loop_
_entity.id
_entity.type
_entity.pdbx_description
1 polymer ?
#
loop_
_entity_poly.entity_id
_entity_poly.type
_entity_poly.pdbx_seq_one_letter_code
_entity_poly.pdbx_strand_id
1 'polypeptide(L)'
;MPEQEILFFYLLGGAGLLILFIEFVELLAIVNYQPTLEKSSHVVRLSVIVAARNEYHNLQELVPAILQQEYQHFELIIVLDRCSDKSLEYMKSLEKQDRRIRTLLVDYLPDHFSPKKFALTLGIKSAKNEWCVFTDADCRPSRKQCLSALA
;
A
#
# COMPACT_ATOMS: atom_id res chain seq x y z
N MET A 1 13.19 59.52 -8.79
CA MET A 1 12.38 58.33 -9.27
C MET A 1 10.93 58.78 -9.21
N PRO A 2 10.11 58.57 -10.25
CA PRO A 2 8.70 58.91 -10.19
C PRO A 2 8.00 58.14 -9.08
N GLU A 3 7.11 58.77 -8.34
CA GLU A 3 6.38 58.18 -7.21
C GLU A 3 5.70 56.86 -7.55
N GLN A 4 5.34 56.66 -8.81
CA GLN A 4 4.74 55.43 -9.32
C GLN A 4 5.69 54.20 -9.26
N GLU A 5 6.99 54.39 -9.49
CA GLU A 5 7.96 53.28 -9.39
C GLU A 5 8.15 52.84 -7.92
N ILE A 6 8.19 53.79 -7.02
CA ILE A 6 8.31 53.53 -5.58
C ILE A 6 7.08 52.74 -5.09
N LEU A 7 5.88 53.18 -5.48
CA LEU A 7 4.65 52.46 -5.14
C LEU A 7 4.64 51.01 -5.69
N PHE A 8 5.11 50.82 -6.93
CA PHE A 8 5.22 49.51 -7.54
C PHE A 8 6.13 48.55 -6.73
N PHE A 9 7.30 49.04 -6.28
CA PHE A 9 8.21 48.24 -5.45
C PHE A 9 7.62 47.90 -4.08
N TYR A 10 6.87 48.81 -3.46
CA TYR A 10 6.17 48.49 -2.19
C TYR A 10 5.07 47.44 -2.38
N LEU A 11 4.29 47.54 -3.45
CA LEU A 11 3.27 46.54 -3.76
C LEU A 11 3.87 45.16 -4.05
N LEU A 12 4.97 45.10 -4.82
CA LEU A 12 5.67 43.87 -5.13
C LEU A 12 6.28 43.25 -3.87
N GLY A 13 6.93 44.05 -3.04
CA GLY A 13 7.49 43.60 -1.76
C GLY A 13 6.41 43.10 -0.79
N GLY A 14 5.28 43.83 -0.70
CA GLY A 14 4.14 43.41 0.12
C GLY A 14 3.51 42.09 -0.34
N ALA A 15 3.37 41.90 -1.65
CA ALA A 15 2.89 40.65 -2.23
C ALA A 15 3.86 39.49 -1.93
N GLY A 16 5.17 39.70 -2.03
CA GLY A 16 6.18 38.70 -1.68
C GLY A 16 6.13 38.30 -0.21
N LEU A 17 6.00 39.24 0.69
CA LEU A 17 5.86 39.00 2.13
C LEU A 17 4.57 38.23 2.45
N LEU A 18 3.47 38.53 1.77
CA LEU A 18 2.21 37.81 1.93
C LEU A 18 2.33 36.36 1.50
N ILE A 19 2.98 36.07 0.38
CA ILE A 19 3.21 34.70 -0.09
C ILE A 19 4.05 33.93 0.93
N LEU A 20 5.16 34.49 1.39
CA LEU A 20 6.02 33.84 2.40
C LEU A 20 5.26 33.60 3.71
N PHE A 21 4.36 34.48 4.10
CA PHE A 21 3.53 34.28 5.28
C PHE A 21 2.54 33.12 5.11
N ILE A 22 1.92 33.01 3.92
CA ILE A 22 1.01 31.89 3.62
C ILE A 22 1.77 30.56 3.66
N GLU A 23 2.92 30.45 2.98
CA GLU A 23 3.75 29.26 2.99
C GLU A 23 4.21 28.89 4.41
N PHE A 24 4.54 29.87 5.23
CA PHE A 24 4.91 29.64 6.62
C PHE A 24 3.75 29.09 7.45
N VAL A 25 2.54 29.60 7.25
CA VAL A 25 1.33 29.09 7.93
C VAL A 25 1.02 27.66 7.49
N GLU A 26 1.14 27.34 6.19
CA GLU A 26 0.96 25.98 5.67
C GLU A 26 2.00 25.02 6.27
N LEU A 27 3.26 25.42 6.34
CA LEU A 27 4.32 24.63 6.96
C LEU A 27 4.02 24.37 8.45
N LEU A 28 3.58 25.38 9.19
CA LEU A 28 3.17 25.19 10.59
C LEU A 28 1.97 24.25 10.72
N ALA A 29 1.00 24.35 9.81
CA ALA A 29 -0.15 23.45 9.81
C ALA A 29 0.27 21.99 9.58
N ILE A 30 1.20 21.74 8.65
CA ILE A 30 1.74 20.39 8.38
C ILE A 30 2.52 19.86 9.58
N VAL A 31 3.41 20.68 10.16
CA VAL A 31 4.24 20.25 11.32
C VAL A 31 3.39 19.95 12.54
N ASN A 32 2.30 20.69 12.76
CA ASN A 32 1.39 20.49 13.89
C ASN A 32 0.24 19.52 13.57
N TYR A 33 0.16 19.02 12.33
CA TYR A 33 -0.87 18.05 11.95
C TYR A 33 -0.64 16.73 12.68
N GLN A 34 -1.46 16.46 13.68
CA GLN A 34 -1.57 15.15 14.30
C GLN A 34 -2.81 14.48 13.73
N PRO A 35 -2.64 13.43 12.91
CA PRO A 35 -3.80 12.67 12.45
C PRO A 35 -4.51 12.08 13.67
N THR A 36 -5.72 12.55 13.95
CA THR A 36 -6.61 11.91 14.89
C THR A 36 -7.04 10.58 14.24
N LEU A 37 -6.37 9.50 14.63
CA LEU A 37 -6.85 8.16 14.34
C LEU A 37 -8.14 7.99 15.14
N GLU A 38 -9.28 8.35 14.54
CA GLU A 38 -10.56 7.90 15.06
C GLU A 38 -10.52 6.36 15.06
N LYS A 39 -10.45 5.78 16.25
CA LYS A 39 -10.66 4.35 16.41
C LYS A 39 -12.07 4.06 15.92
N SER A 40 -12.18 3.69 14.65
CA SER A 40 -13.42 3.13 14.13
C SER A 40 -13.82 1.97 15.03
N SER A 41 -15.01 1.99 15.57
CA SER A 41 -15.57 0.89 16.36
C SER A 41 -15.89 -0.33 15.49
N HIS A 42 -15.75 -0.21 14.17
CA HIS A 42 -16.00 -1.28 13.22
C HIS A 42 -14.69 -1.99 12.86
N VAL A 43 -14.70 -3.30 13.02
CA VAL A 43 -13.60 -4.16 12.59
C VAL A 43 -13.55 -4.17 11.06
N VAL A 44 -12.55 -3.53 10.48
CA VAL A 44 -12.33 -3.49 9.03
C VAL A 44 -11.66 -4.79 8.60
N ARG A 45 -12.28 -5.56 7.74
CA ARG A 45 -11.67 -6.78 7.19
C ARG A 45 -10.86 -6.47 5.94
N LEU A 46 -9.62 -6.95 5.90
CA LEU A 46 -8.67 -6.65 4.84
C LEU A 46 -8.40 -7.86 3.94
N SER A 47 -8.25 -7.65 2.65
CA SER A 47 -7.68 -8.61 1.71
C SER A 47 -6.29 -8.13 1.31
N VAL A 48 -5.25 -8.78 1.82
CA VAL A 48 -3.86 -8.49 1.45
C VAL A 48 -3.53 -9.26 0.18
N ILE A 49 -3.16 -8.55 -0.88
CA ILE A 49 -2.94 -9.12 -2.21
C ILE A 49 -1.47 -8.93 -2.60
N VAL A 50 -0.82 -10.03 -2.96
CA VAL A 50 0.57 -10.06 -3.40
C VAL A 50 0.64 -10.73 -4.76
N ALA A 51 1.20 -10.03 -5.76
CA ALA A 51 1.55 -10.63 -7.04
C ALA A 51 3.02 -11.08 -6.99
N ALA A 52 3.28 -12.33 -7.34
CA ALA A 52 4.63 -12.90 -7.30
C ALA A 52 4.92 -13.69 -8.58
N ARG A 53 6.16 -13.55 -9.10
CA ARG A 53 6.67 -14.32 -10.22
C ARG A 53 8.09 -14.77 -9.94
N ASN A 54 8.28 -16.07 -9.69
CA ASN A 54 9.57 -16.65 -9.31
C ASN A 54 10.19 -15.99 -8.06
N GLU A 55 9.35 -15.77 -7.05
CA GLU A 55 9.70 -15.04 -5.82
C GLU A 55 9.79 -15.98 -4.60
N TYR A 56 10.18 -17.25 -4.80
CA TYR A 56 10.19 -18.27 -3.74
C TYR A 56 10.88 -17.79 -2.45
N HIS A 57 12.09 -17.21 -2.57
CA HIS A 57 12.84 -16.74 -1.40
C HIS A 57 12.15 -15.56 -0.70
N ASN A 58 11.63 -14.63 -1.47
CA ASN A 58 10.90 -13.48 -0.93
C ASN A 58 9.61 -13.90 -0.22
N LEU A 59 8.89 -14.85 -0.78
CA LEU A 59 7.66 -15.38 -0.16
C LEU A 59 7.94 -16.11 1.16
N GLN A 60 9.09 -16.78 1.30
CA GLN A 60 9.49 -17.42 2.56
C GLN A 60 9.67 -16.43 3.71
N GLU A 61 10.01 -15.18 3.42
CA GLU A 61 10.16 -14.13 4.42
C GLU A 61 8.88 -13.29 4.56
N LEU A 62 8.25 -12.90 3.45
CA LEU A 62 7.08 -12.04 3.46
C LEU A 62 5.87 -12.71 4.11
N VAL A 63 5.55 -13.95 3.73
CA VAL A 63 4.31 -14.60 4.18
C VAL A 63 4.28 -14.77 5.69
N PRO A 64 5.34 -15.29 6.37
CA PRO A 64 5.38 -15.32 7.82
C PRO A 64 5.28 -13.93 8.47
N ALA A 65 5.92 -12.91 7.87
CA ALA A 65 5.89 -11.56 8.40
C ALA A 65 4.48 -10.94 8.35
N ILE A 66 3.67 -11.26 7.33
CA ILE A 66 2.27 -10.84 7.24
C ILE A 66 1.42 -11.64 8.24
N LEU A 67 1.61 -12.95 8.36
CA LEU A 67 0.84 -13.78 9.28
C LEU A 67 1.07 -13.44 10.76
N GLN A 68 2.24 -12.90 11.08
CA GLN A 68 2.62 -12.45 12.43
C GLN A 68 2.14 -11.03 12.76
N GLN A 69 1.40 -10.37 11.88
CA GLN A 69 0.81 -9.06 12.19
C GLN A 69 -0.18 -9.17 13.34
N GLU A 70 -0.22 -8.14 14.18
CA GLU A 70 -1.11 -8.08 15.35
C GLU A 70 -2.59 -7.95 14.99
N TYR A 71 -2.89 -7.70 13.72
CA TYR A 71 -4.23 -7.65 13.18
C TYR A 71 -4.69 -9.03 12.66
N GLN A 72 -5.84 -9.52 13.14
CA GLN A 72 -6.30 -10.88 12.82
C GLN A 72 -7.41 -10.93 11.76
N HIS A 73 -8.01 -9.79 11.42
CA HIS A 73 -9.15 -9.76 10.50
C HIS A 73 -8.72 -9.51 9.05
N PHE A 74 -7.92 -10.43 8.51
CA PHE A 74 -7.49 -10.35 7.12
C PHE A 74 -7.44 -11.73 6.45
N GLU A 75 -7.47 -11.74 5.13
CA GLU A 75 -7.03 -12.84 4.28
C GLU A 75 -5.79 -12.42 3.50
N LEU A 76 -4.95 -13.39 3.14
CA LEU A 76 -3.75 -13.21 2.34
C LEU A 76 -3.92 -13.95 1.01
N ILE A 77 -3.92 -13.22 -0.09
CA ILE A 77 -4.08 -13.73 -1.44
C ILE A 77 -2.76 -13.58 -2.18
N ILE A 78 -2.12 -14.70 -2.48
CA ILE A 78 -0.88 -14.75 -3.27
C ILE A 78 -1.25 -15.14 -4.69
N VAL A 79 -0.97 -14.27 -5.64
CA VAL A 79 -1.18 -14.53 -7.07
C VAL A 79 0.15 -14.89 -7.71
N LEU A 80 0.32 -16.16 -8.06
CA LEU A 80 1.52 -16.70 -8.70
C LEU A 80 1.39 -16.57 -10.21
N ASP A 81 2.16 -15.66 -10.81
CA ASP A 81 2.13 -15.40 -12.24
C ASP A 81 3.18 -16.26 -12.97
N ARG A 82 2.75 -17.36 -13.59
CA ARG A 82 3.58 -18.23 -14.42
C ARG A 82 4.91 -18.57 -13.77
N CYS A 83 4.87 -18.97 -12.49
CA CYS A 83 6.03 -19.35 -11.72
C CYS A 83 6.58 -20.70 -12.21
N SER A 84 7.91 -20.77 -12.32
CA SER A 84 8.66 -22.00 -12.66
C SER A 84 9.54 -22.49 -11.50
N ASP A 85 9.57 -21.76 -10.39
CA ASP A 85 10.31 -22.07 -9.17
C ASP A 85 9.45 -22.82 -8.14
N LYS A 86 9.95 -22.97 -6.92
CA LYS A 86 9.23 -23.65 -5.82
C LYS A 86 8.13 -22.82 -5.16
N SER A 87 7.80 -21.64 -5.68
CA SER A 87 6.76 -20.75 -5.10
C SER A 87 5.42 -21.47 -4.96
N LEU A 88 5.00 -22.19 -5.98
CA LEU A 88 3.72 -22.91 -5.98
C LEU A 88 3.66 -23.99 -4.90
N GLU A 89 4.69 -24.83 -4.82
CA GLU A 89 4.77 -25.91 -3.85
C GLU A 89 4.76 -25.36 -2.42
N TYR A 90 5.55 -24.33 -2.18
CA TYR A 90 5.60 -23.64 -0.90
C TYR A 90 4.25 -23.07 -0.48
N MET A 91 3.61 -22.30 -1.36
CA MET A 91 2.32 -21.69 -1.05
C MET A 91 1.21 -22.71 -0.82
N LYS A 92 1.17 -23.78 -1.59
CA LYS A 92 0.21 -24.90 -1.35
C LYS A 92 0.42 -25.58 -0.01
N SER A 93 1.66 -25.65 0.49
CA SER A 93 1.94 -26.21 1.82
C SER A 93 1.43 -25.29 2.93
N LEU A 94 1.59 -23.98 2.79
CA LEU A 94 1.12 -22.99 3.76
C LEU A 94 -0.41 -22.83 3.76
N GLU A 95 -1.05 -22.90 2.61
CA GLU A 95 -2.52 -22.83 2.49
C GLU A 95 -3.23 -23.97 3.25
N LYS A 96 -2.58 -25.13 3.38
CA LYS A 96 -3.09 -26.22 4.22
C LYS A 96 -2.95 -25.97 5.73
N GLN A 97 -2.00 -25.11 6.12
CA GLN A 97 -1.68 -24.83 7.52
C GLN A 97 -2.45 -23.63 8.06
N ASP A 98 -2.72 -22.61 7.22
CA ASP A 98 -3.40 -21.38 7.64
C ASP A 98 -4.53 -21.02 6.65
N ARG A 99 -5.76 -21.03 7.16
CA ARG A 99 -6.99 -20.75 6.37
C ARG A 99 -7.09 -19.31 5.87
N ARG A 100 -6.26 -18.42 6.37
CA ARG A 100 -6.19 -17.03 5.89
C ARG A 100 -5.50 -16.93 4.54
N ILE A 101 -4.69 -17.92 4.15
CA ILE A 101 -3.93 -17.93 2.91
C ILE A 101 -4.77 -18.51 1.79
N ARG A 102 -4.72 -17.86 0.63
CA ARG A 102 -5.26 -18.35 -0.63
C ARG A 102 -4.26 -18.13 -1.74
N THR A 103 -4.06 -19.13 -2.57
CA THR A 103 -3.14 -19.11 -3.71
C THR A 103 -3.92 -19.12 -5.01
N LEU A 104 -3.67 -18.14 -5.86
CA LEU A 104 -4.21 -18.08 -7.22
C LEU A 104 -3.08 -18.34 -8.22
N LEU A 105 -3.37 -19.13 -9.23
CA LEU A 105 -2.44 -19.42 -10.31
C LEU A 105 -2.83 -18.66 -11.56
N VAL A 106 -1.85 -18.06 -12.20
CA VAL A 106 -1.95 -17.46 -13.52
C VAL A 106 -1.08 -18.28 -14.46
N ASP A 107 -1.70 -19.15 -15.26
CA ASP A 107 -0.99 -19.96 -16.25
C ASP A 107 -0.92 -19.27 -17.62
N TYR A 108 -1.87 -18.37 -17.89
CA TYR A 108 -1.98 -17.66 -19.17
C TYR A 108 -2.16 -16.15 -18.94
N LEU A 109 -1.46 -15.36 -19.74
CA LEU A 109 -1.62 -13.90 -19.80
C LEU A 109 -2.28 -13.54 -21.13
N PRO A 110 -3.44 -12.88 -21.14
CA PRO A 110 -4.04 -12.39 -22.36
C PRO A 110 -3.16 -11.33 -23.06
N ASP A 111 -3.21 -11.30 -24.38
CA ASP A 111 -2.51 -10.29 -25.17
C ASP A 111 -2.91 -8.87 -24.72
N HIS A 112 -1.95 -7.95 -24.79
CA HIS A 112 -2.11 -6.54 -24.38
C HIS A 112 -2.27 -6.27 -22.87
N PHE A 113 -2.24 -7.30 -22.00
CA PHE A 113 -2.26 -7.09 -20.56
C PHE A 113 -0.84 -7.00 -19.97
N SER A 114 -0.65 -6.05 -19.05
CA SER A 114 0.54 -6.05 -18.21
C SER A 114 0.46 -7.19 -17.19
N PRO A 115 1.49 -8.03 -17.04
CA PRO A 115 1.49 -9.17 -16.13
C PRO A 115 1.07 -8.81 -14.70
N LYS A 116 1.70 -7.79 -14.12
CA LYS A 116 1.40 -7.33 -12.76
C LYS A 116 -0.04 -6.84 -12.62
N LYS A 117 -0.54 -6.05 -13.59
CA LYS A 117 -1.92 -5.56 -13.56
C LYS A 117 -2.92 -6.72 -13.63
N PHE A 118 -2.67 -7.71 -14.49
CA PHE A 118 -3.53 -8.87 -14.62
C PHE A 118 -3.58 -9.69 -13.33
N ALA A 119 -2.41 -9.98 -12.74
CA ALA A 119 -2.33 -10.70 -11.47
C ALA A 119 -3.07 -9.95 -10.34
N LEU A 120 -2.85 -8.64 -10.19
CA LEU A 120 -3.56 -7.83 -9.19
C LEU A 120 -5.07 -7.80 -9.45
N THR A 121 -5.52 -7.70 -10.70
CA THR A 121 -6.95 -7.75 -11.05
C THR A 121 -7.59 -9.07 -10.63
N LEU A 122 -6.90 -10.19 -10.82
CA LEU A 122 -7.39 -11.50 -10.37
C LEU A 122 -7.44 -11.57 -8.84
N GLY A 123 -6.42 -11.03 -8.16
CA GLY A 123 -6.41 -10.91 -6.71
C GLY A 123 -7.61 -10.13 -6.19
N ILE A 124 -7.89 -8.95 -6.75
CA ILE A 124 -9.05 -8.11 -6.40
C ILE A 124 -10.37 -8.88 -6.62
N LYS A 125 -10.53 -9.50 -7.79
CA LYS A 125 -11.76 -10.26 -8.11
C LYS A 125 -11.99 -11.45 -7.18
N SER A 126 -10.94 -12.00 -6.59
CA SER A 126 -11.03 -13.12 -5.66
C SER A 126 -11.14 -12.69 -4.19
N ALA A 127 -10.90 -11.41 -3.90
CA ALA A 127 -10.99 -10.86 -2.56
C ALA A 127 -12.40 -11.01 -1.98
N LYS A 128 -12.48 -11.43 -0.71
CA LYS A 128 -13.74 -11.57 0.02
C LYS A 128 -14.10 -10.32 0.81
N ASN A 129 -13.10 -9.47 1.07
CA ASN A 129 -13.27 -8.26 1.87
C ASN A 129 -13.29 -7.04 0.96
N GLU A 130 -13.98 -6.01 1.39
CA GLU A 130 -14.17 -4.77 0.65
C GLU A 130 -12.85 -3.97 0.51
N TRP A 131 -12.01 -4.03 1.54
CA TRP A 131 -10.75 -3.30 1.59
C TRP A 131 -9.58 -4.18 1.13
N CYS A 132 -8.88 -3.72 0.09
CA CYS A 132 -7.73 -4.41 -0.47
C CYS A 132 -6.43 -3.65 -0.16
N VAL A 133 -5.46 -4.36 0.38
CA VAL A 133 -4.10 -3.87 0.63
C VAL A 133 -3.15 -4.57 -0.35
N PHE A 134 -2.32 -3.82 -1.05
CA PHE A 134 -1.37 -4.35 -2.01
C PHE A 134 0.05 -4.23 -1.48
N THR A 135 0.83 -5.28 -1.68
CA THR A 135 2.27 -5.27 -1.40
C THR A 135 3.01 -6.12 -2.43
N ASP A 136 4.25 -5.79 -2.69
CA ASP A 136 5.12 -6.58 -3.56
C ASP A 136 5.78 -7.72 -2.77
N ALA A 137 6.19 -8.78 -3.46
CA ALA A 137 6.77 -9.96 -2.83
C ALA A 137 8.12 -9.68 -2.13
N ASP A 138 8.85 -8.67 -2.60
CA ASP A 138 10.12 -8.21 -2.05
C ASP A 138 9.99 -7.19 -0.90
N CYS A 139 8.78 -6.72 -0.62
CA CYS A 139 8.50 -5.83 0.50
C CYS A 139 8.47 -6.58 1.84
N ARG A 140 8.77 -5.86 2.93
CA ARG A 140 8.64 -6.37 4.30
C ARG A 140 7.92 -5.37 5.16
N PRO A 141 6.90 -5.78 5.93
CA PRO A 141 6.28 -4.90 6.90
C PRO A 141 7.31 -4.51 7.96
N SER A 142 7.49 -3.22 8.16
CA SER A 142 8.49 -2.67 9.09
C SER A 142 8.14 -2.91 10.57
N ARG A 143 6.86 -3.13 10.86
CA ARG A 143 6.32 -3.32 12.21
C ARG A 143 5.18 -4.33 12.20
N LYS A 144 4.93 -4.94 13.38
CA LYS A 144 3.80 -5.87 13.55
C LYS A 144 2.42 -5.19 13.52
N GLN A 145 2.39 -3.87 13.61
CA GLN A 145 1.17 -3.06 13.60
C GLN A 145 0.84 -2.47 12.22
N CYS A 146 1.52 -2.88 11.14
CA CYS A 146 1.27 -2.30 9.81
C CYS A 146 -0.17 -2.50 9.35
N LEU A 147 -0.76 -3.69 9.51
CA LEU A 147 -2.15 -3.93 9.10
C LEU A 147 -3.16 -3.25 10.02
N SER A 148 -2.90 -3.19 11.33
CA SER A 148 -3.80 -2.50 12.26
C SER A 148 -3.78 -0.97 12.09
N ALA A 149 -2.72 -0.41 11.53
CA ALA A 149 -2.66 1.01 11.19
C ALA A 149 -3.42 1.37 9.91
N LEU A 150 -3.77 0.38 9.08
CA LEU A 150 -4.54 0.54 7.85
C LEU A 150 -6.04 0.25 8.06
N ALA A 151 -6.39 -0.41 9.16
CA ALA A 151 -7.74 -0.80 9.52
C ALA A 151 -8.41 0.20 10.47
#